data_aeccd2e22cd75fce2e45f9f4b3a11c3b
#
_entry.id   aeccd2e22cd75fce2e45f9f4b3a11c3b
#
_cell.length_a   1.000
_cell.length_b   1.000
_cell.length_c   1.000
_cell.angle_alpha   90.00
_cell.angle_beta   90.00
_cell.angle_gamma   90.00
#
_symmetry.space_group_name_H-M   'P 1'
#
loop_
_entity.id
_entity.type
_entity.pdbx_description
1 polymer ?
#
loop_
_entity_poly.entity_id
_entity_poly.type
_entity_poly.pdbx_seq_one_letter_code
_entity_poly.pdbx_strand_id
1 'polypeptide(L)'
;MRNILITLMFDGADFHGWQVQDNAVTIQQTLQNTIEKILGKRENIIGCSRTDSGVHANMFCCNMRTDSDISPEKLKKALNALLPSSISVKNCGEVPYSFHARYDCTSKEYKYLLLNSDYRNPFLFKRALYYPYYIDTDMLNGEAQDFIGTHDFSAFCAAGSSVEGKIRTVKNASVIRNNDIIEVTFEADGFLYNMVRIMVGTLLDINRGKIVPGSIPQIIESKDRNQAGATAAPEGLYLNRVNYD
;
A
#
# COMPACT_ATOMS: atom_id res chain seq x y z
N MET A 1 12.59 -22.91 -17.59
CA MET A 1 12.31 -21.65 -16.86
C MET A 1 10.82 -21.49 -16.62
N ARG A 2 10.38 -21.16 -15.43
CA ARG A 2 8.97 -21.02 -15.02
C ARG A 2 8.81 -19.70 -14.27
N ASN A 3 7.59 -19.20 -14.15
CA ASN A 3 7.28 -17.96 -13.44
C ASN A 3 6.39 -18.28 -12.25
N ILE A 4 6.82 -17.89 -11.05
CA ILE A 4 6.12 -18.17 -9.80
C ILE A 4 5.59 -16.86 -9.23
N LEU A 5 4.28 -16.78 -9.07
CA LEU A 5 3.59 -15.72 -8.32
C LEU A 5 3.61 -16.07 -6.83
N ILE A 6 4.08 -15.14 -6.03
CA ILE A 6 4.10 -15.24 -4.56
C ILE A 6 3.18 -14.16 -4.01
N THR A 7 2.19 -14.58 -3.24
CA THR A 7 1.30 -13.67 -2.51
C THR A 7 1.68 -13.69 -1.04
N LEU A 8 2.02 -12.53 -0.49
CA LEU A 8 2.46 -12.39 0.89
C LEU A 8 1.68 -11.30 1.64
N MET A 9 1.75 -11.33 2.93
CA MET A 9 1.36 -10.27 3.85
C MET A 9 2.56 -9.89 4.71
N PHE A 10 2.63 -8.64 5.17
CA PHE A 10 3.70 -8.20 6.05
C PHE A 10 3.32 -7.03 6.95
N ASP A 11 3.86 -7.06 8.15
CA ASP A 11 3.96 -5.91 9.05
C ASP A 11 5.20 -5.09 8.64
N GLY A 12 4.96 -3.90 8.09
CA GLY A 12 6.03 -3.03 7.59
C GLY A 12 6.71 -2.17 8.64
N ALA A 13 6.27 -2.23 9.91
CA ALA A 13 6.68 -1.30 10.98
C ALA A 13 8.18 -1.16 11.16
N ASP A 14 8.93 -2.25 10.96
CA ASP A 14 10.38 -2.30 11.15
C ASP A 14 11.16 -2.40 9.83
N PHE A 15 10.48 -2.15 8.69
CA PHE A 15 11.08 -2.18 7.36
C PHE A 15 11.07 -0.80 6.70
N HIS A 16 12.10 -0.55 5.92
CA HIS A 16 12.21 0.66 5.10
C HIS A 16 11.53 0.49 3.72
N GLY A 17 10.29 -0.05 3.77
CA GLY A 17 9.48 -0.29 2.59
C GLY A 17 9.83 -1.55 1.82
N TRP A 18 9.30 -1.64 0.60
CA TRP A 18 9.49 -2.81 -0.26
C TRP A 18 10.88 -2.85 -0.89
N GLN A 19 11.26 -1.78 -1.62
CA GLN A 19 12.39 -1.77 -2.55
C GLN A 19 13.73 -1.91 -1.83
N VAL A 20 14.61 -2.78 -2.34
CA VAL A 20 16.00 -2.93 -1.87
C VAL A 20 16.71 -1.58 -1.82
N GLN A 21 17.41 -1.33 -0.72
CA GLN A 21 18.23 -0.14 -0.44
C GLN A 21 19.54 -0.57 0.24
N ASP A 22 20.62 0.14 -0.02
CA ASP A 22 21.96 -0.23 0.46
C ASP A 22 22.07 -0.16 2.00
N ASN A 23 21.39 0.80 2.64
CA ASN A 23 21.57 1.14 4.06
C ASN A 23 20.36 0.80 4.92
N ALA A 24 19.42 -0.05 4.45
CA ALA A 24 18.19 -0.30 5.17
C ALA A 24 17.63 -1.71 4.91
N VAL A 25 17.04 -2.33 5.95
CA VAL A 25 16.36 -3.61 5.82
C VAL A 25 15.01 -3.40 5.14
N THR A 26 14.77 -4.12 4.03
CA THR A 26 13.55 -4.00 3.23
C THR A 26 12.87 -5.36 3.04
N ILE A 27 11.59 -5.34 2.71
CA ILE A 27 10.80 -6.57 2.47
C ILE A 27 11.38 -7.36 1.31
N GLN A 28 11.70 -6.69 0.18
CA GLN A 28 12.24 -7.34 -1.02
C GLN A 28 13.59 -8.01 -0.73
N GLN A 29 14.49 -7.33 -0.04
CA GLN A 29 15.80 -7.89 0.32
C GLN A 29 15.66 -9.12 1.23
N THR A 30 14.80 -9.03 2.25
CA THR A 30 14.55 -10.14 3.18
C THR A 30 13.99 -11.36 2.45
N LEU A 31 13.03 -11.15 1.54
CA LEU A 31 12.45 -12.21 0.72
C LEU A 31 13.51 -12.82 -0.24
N GLN A 32 14.29 -11.99 -0.94
CA GLN A 32 15.35 -12.45 -1.85
C GLN A 32 16.42 -13.27 -1.12
N ASN A 33 16.89 -12.82 0.03
CA ASN A 33 17.87 -13.54 0.83
C ASN A 33 17.33 -14.89 1.31
N THR A 34 16.03 -14.95 1.62
CA THR A 34 15.39 -16.21 2.04
C THR A 34 15.23 -17.17 0.85
N ILE A 35 14.82 -16.66 -0.32
CA ILE A 35 14.76 -17.47 -1.56
C ILE A 35 16.14 -18.01 -1.93
N GLU A 36 17.18 -17.19 -1.84
CA GLU A 36 18.56 -17.60 -2.12
C GLU A 36 19.03 -18.75 -1.22
N LYS A 37 18.69 -18.70 0.09
CA LYS A 37 18.96 -19.82 1.01
C LYS A 37 18.24 -21.10 0.64
N ILE A 38 17.01 -21.01 0.11
CA ILE A 38 16.20 -22.17 -0.27
C ILE A 38 16.67 -22.78 -1.60
N LEU A 39 16.95 -21.92 -2.58
CA LEU A 39 17.26 -22.36 -3.96
C LEU A 39 18.75 -22.49 -4.25
N GLY A 40 19.62 -21.99 -3.36
CA GLY A 40 21.07 -21.90 -3.58
C GLY A 40 21.46 -20.84 -4.64
N LYS A 41 20.51 -20.01 -5.08
CA LYS A 41 20.67 -19.03 -6.14
C LYS A 41 19.80 -17.80 -5.87
N ARG A 42 20.38 -16.61 -6.09
CA ARG A 42 19.63 -15.36 -5.99
C ARG A 42 18.75 -15.18 -7.23
N GLU A 43 17.45 -15.02 -6.99
CA GLU A 43 16.47 -14.76 -8.03
C GLU A 43 16.02 -13.29 -8.00
N ASN A 44 15.68 -12.77 -9.19
CA ASN A 44 15.11 -11.44 -9.30
C ASN A 44 13.61 -11.49 -9.00
N ILE A 45 13.14 -10.58 -8.12
CA ILE A 45 11.75 -10.50 -7.72
C ILE A 45 11.14 -9.19 -8.20
N ILE A 46 10.01 -9.32 -8.90
CA ILE A 46 9.22 -8.20 -9.41
C ILE A 46 8.00 -8.01 -8.52
N GLY A 47 7.95 -6.93 -7.75
CA GLY A 47 6.81 -6.60 -6.91
C GLY A 47 5.71 -5.85 -7.66
N CYS A 48 4.45 -6.03 -7.23
CA CYS A 48 3.27 -5.37 -7.81
C CYS A 48 3.26 -3.85 -7.57
N SER A 49 3.95 -3.39 -6.52
CA SER A 49 4.01 -1.98 -6.13
C SER A 49 5.31 -1.71 -5.37
N ARG A 50 5.58 -0.44 -5.11
CA ARG A 50 6.48 -0.03 -4.03
C ARG A 50 5.61 0.37 -2.85
N THR A 51 6.03 0.04 -1.64
CA THR A 51 5.47 0.56 -0.39
C THR A 51 6.52 1.39 0.31
N ASP A 52 6.10 2.44 1.00
CA ASP A 52 6.99 3.31 1.76
C ASP A 52 7.45 2.63 3.06
N SER A 53 8.45 3.22 3.72
CA SER A 53 8.87 2.81 5.06
C SER A 53 7.70 2.82 6.04
N GLY A 54 7.53 1.75 6.82
CA GLY A 54 6.46 1.61 7.81
C GLY A 54 5.09 1.23 7.26
N VAL A 55 4.92 1.11 5.94
CA VAL A 55 3.65 0.70 5.30
C VAL A 55 3.50 -0.81 5.30
N HIS A 56 2.29 -1.29 5.61
CA HIS A 56 1.94 -2.71 5.71
C HIS A 56 1.32 -3.25 4.43
N ALA A 57 1.15 -4.57 4.37
CA ALA A 57 0.34 -5.21 3.34
C ALA A 57 -0.43 -6.41 3.87
N ASN A 58 -1.73 -6.47 3.58
CA ASN A 58 -2.57 -7.65 3.76
C ASN A 58 -2.49 -8.60 2.56
N MET A 59 -2.21 -8.05 1.39
CA MET A 59 -1.99 -8.79 0.16
C MET A 59 -0.99 -8.04 -0.72
N PHE A 60 0.23 -8.53 -0.80
CA PHE A 60 1.27 -8.06 -1.71
C PHE A 60 1.63 -9.17 -2.68
N CYS A 61 1.65 -8.88 -3.95
CA CYS A 61 1.99 -9.84 -5.00
C CYS A 61 3.36 -9.54 -5.59
N CYS A 62 4.16 -10.58 -5.76
CA CYS A 62 5.39 -10.47 -6.54
C CYS A 62 5.60 -11.75 -7.35
N ASN A 63 6.33 -11.65 -8.45
CA ASN A 63 6.69 -12.82 -9.21
C ASN A 63 8.20 -12.96 -9.40
N MET A 64 8.66 -14.19 -9.55
CA MET A 64 10.04 -14.52 -9.91
C MET A 64 10.07 -15.53 -11.04
N ARG A 65 11.04 -15.38 -11.95
CA ARG A 65 11.35 -16.36 -12.98
C ARG A 65 12.51 -17.20 -12.49
N THR A 66 12.34 -18.53 -12.52
CA THR A 66 13.33 -19.48 -12.01
C THR A 66 13.43 -20.73 -12.88
N ASP A 67 14.57 -21.40 -12.84
CA ASP A 67 14.80 -22.74 -13.41
C ASP A 67 14.66 -23.84 -12.36
N SER A 68 14.46 -23.49 -11.06
CA SER A 68 14.23 -24.45 -9.98
C SER A 68 12.97 -25.27 -10.25
N ASP A 69 13.01 -26.56 -9.90
CA ASP A 69 11.91 -27.52 -9.98
C ASP A 69 11.10 -27.63 -8.67
N ILE A 70 11.44 -26.83 -7.66
CA ILE A 70 10.72 -26.81 -6.37
C ILE A 70 9.22 -26.55 -6.61
N SER A 71 8.35 -27.39 -6.06
CA SER A 71 6.91 -27.15 -6.20
C SER A 71 6.47 -25.88 -5.43
N PRO A 72 5.43 -25.16 -5.91
CA PRO A 72 4.93 -23.97 -5.24
C PRO A 72 4.58 -24.20 -3.76
N GLU A 73 4.00 -25.36 -3.42
CA GLU A 73 3.64 -25.74 -2.05
C GLU A 73 4.87 -25.92 -1.16
N LYS A 74 5.94 -26.55 -1.68
CA LYS A 74 7.20 -26.72 -0.96
C LYS A 74 7.89 -25.37 -0.76
N LEU A 75 7.90 -24.52 -1.80
CA LEU A 75 8.44 -23.17 -1.73
C LEU A 75 7.71 -22.33 -0.67
N LYS A 76 6.38 -22.34 -0.66
CA LYS A 76 5.57 -21.65 0.36
C LYS A 76 5.92 -22.12 1.77
N LYS A 77 6.02 -23.43 2.00
CA LYS A 77 6.37 -23.99 3.31
C LYS A 77 7.78 -23.57 3.74
N ALA A 78 8.76 -23.66 2.84
CA ALA A 78 10.14 -23.27 3.13
C ALA A 78 10.27 -21.76 3.41
N LEU A 79 9.59 -20.92 2.64
CA LEU A 79 9.56 -19.47 2.88
C LEU A 79 8.99 -19.15 4.27
N ASN A 80 7.83 -19.70 4.63
CA ASN A 80 7.22 -19.45 5.94
C ASN A 80 8.02 -20.02 7.12
N ALA A 81 8.87 -21.01 6.89
CA ALA A 81 9.77 -21.56 7.93
C ALA A 81 11.00 -20.67 8.17
N LEU A 82 11.43 -19.88 7.19
CA LEU A 82 12.69 -19.13 7.24
C LEU A 82 12.51 -17.60 7.29
N LEU A 83 11.36 -17.09 6.86
CA LEU A 83 11.03 -15.65 6.94
C LEU A 83 10.81 -15.23 8.39
N PRO A 84 11.10 -13.96 8.75
CA PRO A 84 10.74 -13.42 10.04
C PRO A 84 9.21 -13.42 10.22
N SER A 85 8.74 -13.48 11.46
CA SER A 85 7.30 -13.51 11.80
C SER A 85 6.49 -12.31 11.26
N SER A 86 7.17 -11.22 10.92
CA SER A 86 6.58 -10.02 10.31
C SER A 86 6.26 -10.20 8.81
N ILE A 87 6.69 -11.28 8.16
CA ILE A 87 6.39 -11.58 6.75
C ILE A 87 5.82 -13.00 6.65
N SER A 88 4.68 -13.15 6.00
CA SER A 88 4.06 -14.46 5.78
C SER A 88 3.64 -14.63 4.32
N VAL A 89 3.92 -15.79 3.74
CA VAL A 89 3.51 -16.16 2.38
C VAL A 89 2.16 -16.85 2.43
N LYS A 90 1.15 -16.21 1.87
CA LYS A 90 -0.22 -16.73 1.79
C LYS A 90 -0.37 -17.79 0.70
N ASN A 91 0.25 -17.54 -0.45
CA ASN A 91 0.18 -18.45 -1.60
C ASN A 91 1.44 -18.37 -2.47
N CYS A 92 1.76 -19.49 -3.13
CA CYS A 92 2.67 -19.58 -4.25
C CYS A 92 1.95 -20.34 -5.36
N GLY A 93 2.04 -19.86 -6.59
CA GLY A 93 1.43 -20.49 -7.75
C GLY A 93 2.23 -20.25 -9.02
N GLU A 94 2.18 -21.19 -9.95
CA GLU A 94 2.76 -21.01 -11.26
C GLU A 94 1.83 -20.16 -12.12
N VAL A 95 2.39 -19.21 -12.84
CA VAL A 95 1.67 -18.29 -13.73
C VAL A 95 2.30 -18.32 -15.11
N PRO A 96 1.60 -17.84 -16.16
CA PRO A 96 2.19 -17.71 -17.49
C PRO A 96 3.55 -17.02 -17.44
N TYR A 97 4.49 -17.45 -18.30
CA TYR A 97 5.85 -16.91 -18.30
C TYR A 97 5.88 -15.40 -18.58
N SER A 98 4.91 -14.90 -19.38
CA SER A 98 4.73 -13.48 -19.69
C SER A 98 4.22 -12.64 -18.51
N PHE A 99 3.60 -13.27 -17.51
CA PHE A 99 3.00 -12.55 -16.37
C PHE A 99 3.99 -11.65 -15.66
N HIS A 100 3.54 -10.43 -15.34
CA HIS A 100 4.32 -9.40 -14.69
C HIS A 100 3.50 -8.78 -13.54
N ALA A 101 3.87 -9.04 -12.29
CA ALA A 101 3.10 -8.64 -11.11
C ALA A 101 2.74 -7.14 -11.06
N ARG A 102 3.52 -6.27 -11.67
CA ARG A 102 3.26 -4.82 -11.68
C ARG A 102 2.37 -4.38 -12.83
N TYR A 103 2.60 -4.91 -14.03
CA TYR A 103 1.97 -4.38 -15.25
C TYR A 103 0.65 -5.07 -15.59
N ASP A 104 0.46 -6.33 -15.18
CA ASP A 104 -0.80 -7.05 -15.38
C ASP A 104 -1.81 -6.80 -14.25
N CYS A 105 -1.45 -5.95 -13.28
CA CYS A 105 -2.33 -5.57 -12.21
C CYS A 105 -3.40 -4.58 -12.71
N THR A 106 -4.69 -4.92 -12.54
CA THR A 106 -5.83 -4.13 -13.02
C THR A 106 -6.34 -3.11 -12.00
N SER A 107 -6.13 -3.39 -10.70
CA SER A 107 -6.37 -2.42 -9.63
C SER A 107 -5.65 -2.80 -8.33
N LYS A 108 -5.49 -1.81 -7.47
CA LYS A 108 -4.98 -1.94 -6.09
C LYS A 108 -5.93 -1.25 -5.14
N GLU A 109 -6.19 -1.91 -4.02
CA GLU A 109 -6.96 -1.35 -2.92
C GLU A 109 -6.01 -1.10 -1.74
N TYR A 110 -6.04 0.11 -1.22
CA TYR A 110 -5.38 0.49 0.01
C TYR A 110 -6.40 0.79 1.09
N LYS A 111 -6.09 0.38 2.31
CA LYS A 111 -6.81 0.77 3.52
C LYS A 111 -5.91 1.59 4.42
N TYR A 112 -6.47 2.61 5.02
CA TYR A 112 -5.81 3.40 6.05
C TYR A 112 -6.61 3.32 7.35
N LEU A 113 -5.96 2.88 8.43
CA LEU A 113 -6.58 2.68 9.73
C LEU A 113 -6.27 3.85 10.66
N LEU A 114 -7.32 4.43 11.23
CA LEU A 114 -7.23 5.41 12.30
C LEU A 114 -7.79 4.80 13.58
N LEU A 115 -7.01 4.83 14.67
CA LEU A 115 -7.52 4.57 16.01
C LEU A 115 -8.09 5.88 16.55
N ASN A 116 -9.42 6.01 16.53
CA ASN A 116 -10.14 7.19 16.99
C ASN A 116 -10.78 6.92 18.35
N SER A 117 -10.00 7.11 19.37
CA SER A 117 -10.32 6.84 20.78
C SER A 117 -9.65 7.89 21.66
N ASP A 118 -10.12 8.08 22.89
CA ASP A 118 -9.49 8.94 23.90
C ASP A 118 -8.27 8.30 24.57
N TYR A 119 -8.04 7.01 24.33
CA TYR A 119 -6.87 6.26 24.80
C TYR A 119 -6.14 5.54 23.66
N ARG A 120 -4.86 5.27 23.88
CA ARG A 120 -4.03 4.49 22.94
C ARG A 120 -4.24 3.01 23.16
N ASN A 121 -4.34 2.24 22.06
CA ASN A 121 -4.31 0.78 22.11
C ASN A 121 -2.89 0.28 21.81
N PRO A 122 -2.16 -0.32 22.79
CA PRO A 122 -0.79 -0.77 22.56
C PRO A 122 -0.66 -1.89 21.53
N PHE A 123 -1.73 -2.67 21.27
CA PHE A 123 -1.72 -3.70 20.21
C PHE A 123 -1.83 -3.12 18.80
N LEU A 124 -2.26 -1.85 18.68
CA LEU A 124 -2.31 -1.12 17.41
C LEU A 124 -1.14 -0.14 17.22
N PHE A 125 -0.20 -0.12 18.16
CA PHE A 125 1.01 0.68 18.03
C PHE A 125 1.76 0.34 16.72
N LYS A 126 2.08 1.35 15.92
CA LYS A 126 2.63 1.23 14.57
C LYS A 126 1.74 0.45 13.57
N ARG A 127 0.44 0.23 13.85
CA ARG A 127 -0.50 -0.50 12.98
C ARG A 127 -1.77 0.28 12.68
N ALA A 128 -1.99 1.40 13.37
CA ALA A 128 -3.04 2.37 13.08
C ALA A 128 -2.55 3.75 13.52
N LEU A 129 -2.91 4.81 12.81
CA LEU A 129 -2.64 6.17 13.24
C LEU A 129 -3.55 6.50 14.43
N TYR A 130 -2.96 6.79 15.60
CA TYR A 130 -3.71 7.27 16.74
C TYR A 130 -4.19 8.71 16.51
N TYR A 131 -5.51 8.89 16.52
CA TYR A 131 -6.15 10.17 16.27
C TYR A 131 -7.27 10.45 17.29
N PRO A 132 -6.98 11.14 18.40
CA PRO A 132 -7.93 11.32 19.52
C PRO A 132 -8.98 12.42 19.29
N TYR A 133 -8.93 13.13 18.17
CA TYR A 133 -9.85 14.24 17.89
C TYR A 133 -11.13 13.72 17.25
N TYR A 134 -12.23 14.47 17.43
CA TYR A 134 -13.49 14.14 16.76
C TYR A 134 -13.33 13.99 15.26
N ILE A 135 -13.96 12.97 14.69
CA ILE A 135 -14.04 12.73 13.25
C ILE A 135 -15.51 12.58 12.86
N ASP A 136 -15.96 13.43 11.94
CA ASP A 136 -17.23 13.29 11.26
C ASP A 136 -17.04 12.34 10.06
N THR A 137 -17.38 11.07 10.27
CA THR A 137 -17.19 10.03 9.26
C THR A 137 -18.13 10.18 8.07
N ASP A 138 -19.33 10.70 8.28
CA ASP A 138 -20.30 10.88 7.18
C ASP A 138 -19.86 12.01 6.26
N MET A 139 -19.43 13.12 6.85
CA MET A 139 -18.84 14.23 6.09
C MET A 139 -17.59 13.76 5.33
N LEU A 140 -16.65 13.07 6.00
CA LEU A 140 -15.42 12.59 5.32
C LEU A 140 -15.71 11.53 4.26
N ASN A 141 -16.74 10.71 4.43
CA ASN A 141 -17.14 9.77 3.39
C ASN A 141 -17.72 10.50 2.17
N GLY A 142 -18.47 11.59 2.37
CA GLY A 142 -18.91 12.48 1.28
C GLY A 142 -17.71 13.09 0.54
N GLU A 143 -16.78 13.70 1.26
CA GLU A 143 -15.56 14.29 0.69
C GLU A 143 -14.70 13.24 -0.06
N ALA A 144 -14.63 12.01 0.43
CA ALA A 144 -13.87 10.95 -0.24
C ALA A 144 -14.41 10.59 -1.63
N GLN A 145 -15.72 10.78 -1.88
CA GLN A 145 -16.32 10.52 -3.20
C GLN A 145 -15.75 11.44 -4.28
N ASP A 146 -15.33 12.65 -3.93
CA ASP A 146 -14.77 13.62 -4.86
C ASP A 146 -13.42 13.17 -5.49
N PHE A 147 -12.78 12.13 -4.92
CA PHE A 147 -11.61 11.52 -5.54
C PHE A 147 -11.96 10.53 -6.65
N ILE A 148 -13.20 10.03 -6.73
CA ILE A 148 -13.58 9.00 -7.70
C ILE A 148 -13.59 9.58 -9.10
N GLY A 149 -13.02 8.84 -10.04
CA GLY A 149 -12.91 9.23 -11.44
C GLY A 149 -11.48 9.21 -11.95
N THR A 150 -11.33 9.62 -13.20
CA THR A 150 -10.03 9.74 -13.87
C THR A 150 -9.55 11.17 -13.82
N HIS A 151 -8.50 11.43 -13.06
CA HIS A 151 -7.99 12.78 -12.82
C HIS A 151 -6.45 12.83 -12.90
N ASP A 152 -5.92 14.03 -13.12
CA ASP A 152 -4.51 14.32 -12.89
C ASP A 152 -4.26 14.56 -11.40
N PHE A 153 -3.72 13.57 -10.71
CA PHE A 153 -3.45 13.61 -9.27
C PHE A 153 -2.10 14.24 -8.91
N SER A 154 -1.61 15.21 -9.70
CA SER A 154 -0.35 15.90 -9.39
C SER A 154 -0.34 16.56 -8.01
N ALA A 155 -1.46 17.15 -7.57
CA ALA A 155 -1.62 17.72 -6.23
C ALA A 155 -1.49 16.67 -5.10
N PHE A 156 -1.73 15.42 -5.40
CA PHE A 156 -1.64 14.29 -4.45
C PHE A 156 -0.40 13.43 -4.68
N CYS A 157 0.65 13.98 -5.30
CA CYS A 157 1.91 13.30 -5.53
C CYS A 157 3.04 14.00 -4.78
N ALA A 158 3.78 13.26 -3.95
CA ALA A 158 4.94 13.82 -3.26
C ALA A 158 6.08 14.12 -4.25
N ALA A 159 6.93 15.08 -3.88
CA ALA A 159 8.16 15.39 -4.60
C ALA A 159 9.09 14.15 -4.68
N GLY A 160 9.90 14.08 -5.73
CA GLY A 160 10.82 12.94 -5.96
C GLY A 160 10.17 11.72 -6.63
N SER A 161 8.93 11.83 -7.09
CA SER A 161 8.32 10.79 -7.92
C SER A 161 9.05 10.67 -9.26
N SER A 162 9.46 9.44 -9.61
CA SER A 162 10.07 9.13 -10.91
C SER A 162 9.05 8.86 -12.02
N VAL A 163 7.74 8.97 -11.71
CA VAL A 163 6.65 8.67 -12.66
C VAL A 163 6.23 9.96 -13.36
N GLU A 164 6.31 9.98 -14.70
CA GLU A 164 5.95 11.15 -15.52
C GLU A 164 4.43 11.34 -15.62
N GLY A 165 3.66 10.29 -15.92
CA GLY A 165 2.19 10.36 -16.02
C GLY A 165 1.53 10.41 -14.65
N LYS A 166 0.76 11.47 -14.36
CA LYS A 166 0.08 11.69 -13.08
C LYS A 166 -1.42 11.34 -13.12
N ILE A 167 -1.94 10.94 -14.27
CA ILE A 167 -3.34 10.56 -14.41
C ILE A 167 -3.56 9.19 -13.78
N ARG A 168 -4.59 9.07 -12.93
CA ARG A 168 -5.04 7.81 -12.32
C ARG A 168 -6.56 7.76 -12.31
N THR A 169 -7.09 6.54 -12.30
CA THR A 169 -8.51 6.29 -12.15
C THR A 169 -8.77 5.69 -10.78
N VAL A 170 -9.34 6.50 -9.88
CA VAL A 170 -9.85 6.03 -8.59
C VAL A 170 -11.23 5.40 -8.85
N LYS A 171 -11.37 4.12 -8.52
CA LYS A 171 -12.58 3.31 -8.79
C LYS A 171 -13.53 3.30 -7.60
N ASN A 172 -12.98 3.40 -6.39
CA ASN A 172 -13.73 3.40 -5.14
C ASN A 172 -13.01 4.22 -4.06
N ALA A 173 -13.81 4.88 -3.23
CA ALA A 173 -13.36 5.58 -2.04
C ALA A 173 -14.42 5.45 -0.95
N SER A 174 -14.02 5.19 0.30
CA SER A 174 -14.97 5.11 1.41
C SER A 174 -14.31 5.43 2.75
N VAL A 175 -15.10 5.95 3.69
CA VAL A 175 -14.71 6.17 5.08
C VAL A 175 -15.78 5.51 5.96
N ILE A 176 -15.37 4.51 6.74
CA ILE A 176 -16.30 3.69 7.55
C ILE A 176 -15.78 3.61 8.98
N ARG A 177 -16.66 3.84 9.95
CA ARG A 177 -16.38 3.67 11.37
C ARG A 177 -16.80 2.28 11.84
N ASN A 178 -15.86 1.55 12.43
CA ASN A 178 -16.06 0.28 13.11
C ASN A 178 -15.59 0.42 14.57
N ASN A 179 -16.48 0.81 15.48
CA ASN A 179 -16.14 1.14 16.86
C ASN A 179 -15.06 2.26 16.90
N ASP A 180 -13.93 1.98 17.55
CA ASP A 180 -12.79 2.91 17.68
C ASP A 180 -11.90 2.97 16.43
N ILE A 181 -12.15 2.13 15.44
CA ILE A 181 -11.37 2.12 14.19
C ILE A 181 -12.17 2.80 13.09
N ILE A 182 -11.52 3.74 12.42
CA ILE A 182 -12.01 4.31 11.16
C ILE A 182 -11.14 3.77 10.05
N GLU A 183 -11.78 3.16 9.05
CA GLU A 183 -11.16 2.66 7.84
C GLU A 183 -11.41 3.64 6.70
N VAL A 184 -10.33 4.16 6.10
CA VAL A 184 -10.38 4.91 4.84
C VAL A 184 -9.87 3.99 3.74
N THR A 185 -10.71 3.70 2.74
CA THR A 185 -10.38 2.78 1.65
C THR A 185 -10.35 3.52 0.33
N PHE A 186 -9.32 3.24 -0.49
CA PHE A 186 -9.24 3.68 -1.87
C PHE A 186 -8.86 2.52 -2.78
N GLU A 187 -9.57 2.37 -3.90
CA GLU A 187 -9.20 1.47 -4.98
C GLU A 187 -8.95 2.27 -6.27
N ALA A 188 -7.84 1.98 -6.96
CA ALA A 188 -7.47 2.65 -8.21
C ALA A 188 -6.68 1.71 -9.14
N ASP A 189 -6.59 2.09 -10.42
CA ASP A 189 -5.70 1.43 -11.40
C ASP A 189 -4.21 1.51 -11.01
N GLY A 190 -3.85 2.52 -10.23
CA GLY A 190 -2.52 2.72 -9.67
C GLY A 190 -2.49 3.94 -8.74
N PHE A 191 -1.42 4.07 -7.98
CA PHE A 191 -1.22 5.21 -7.08
C PHE A 191 0.13 5.85 -7.33
N LEU A 192 0.18 7.18 -7.17
CA LEU A 192 1.41 7.97 -7.21
C LEU A 192 2.15 7.87 -5.86
N TYR A 193 3.37 8.41 -5.83
CA TYR A 193 4.18 8.44 -4.62
C TYR A 193 3.46 9.16 -3.48
N ASN A 194 3.25 8.49 -2.36
CA ASN A 194 2.50 8.95 -1.19
C ASN A 194 1.02 9.32 -1.43
N MET A 195 0.44 9.03 -2.59
CA MET A 195 -0.88 9.51 -2.99
C MET A 195 -1.96 9.21 -1.94
N VAL A 196 -2.13 7.96 -1.52
CA VAL A 196 -3.16 7.58 -0.52
C VAL A 196 -2.95 8.33 0.80
N ARG A 197 -1.70 8.45 1.26
CA ARG A 197 -1.39 9.16 2.50
C ARG A 197 -1.67 10.66 2.41
N ILE A 198 -1.49 11.27 1.25
CA ILE A 198 -1.85 12.69 1.02
C ILE A 198 -3.36 12.84 0.96
N MET A 199 -4.09 11.93 0.30
CA MET A 199 -5.56 11.92 0.27
C MET A 199 -6.13 11.82 1.69
N VAL A 200 -5.64 10.88 2.50
CA VAL A 200 -6.04 10.74 3.92
C VAL A 200 -5.70 12.00 4.71
N GLY A 201 -4.49 12.53 4.55
CA GLY A 201 -4.10 13.77 5.25
C GLY A 201 -4.96 14.96 4.87
N THR A 202 -5.39 15.05 3.62
CA THR A 202 -6.33 16.08 3.14
C THR A 202 -7.70 15.94 3.80
N LEU A 203 -8.25 14.71 3.86
CA LEU A 203 -9.49 14.45 4.59
C LEU A 203 -9.38 14.84 6.08
N LEU A 204 -8.27 14.52 6.72
CA LEU A 204 -8.04 14.91 8.12
C LEU A 204 -7.88 16.43 8.30
N ASP A 205 -7.29 17.14 7.35
CA ASP A 205 -7.17 18.60 7.39
C ASP A 205 -8.51 19.28 7.09
N ILE A 206 -9.38 18.68 6.26
CA ILE A 206 -10.79 19.10 6.10
C ILE A 206 -11.54 18.93 7.44
N ASN A 207 -11.44 17.76 8.08
CA ASN A 207 -12.08 17.50 9.37
C ASN A 207 -11.67 18.48 10.46
N ARG A 208 -10.44 19.02 10.38
CA ARG A 208 -9.91 20.02 11.32
C ARG A 208 -10.26 21.46 10.94
N GLY A 209 -10.96 21.68 9.82
CA GLY A 209 -11.26 23.01 9.29
C GLY A 209 -10.06 23.79 8.76
N LYS A 210 -8.93 23.13 8.47
CA LYS A 210 -7.77 23.75 7.81
C LYS A 210 -7.95 23.87 6.30
N ILE A 211 -8.70 22.94 5.73
CA ILE A 211 -9.10 22.93 4.32
C ILE A 211 -10.62 23.03 4.30
N VAL A 212 -11.15 23.83 3.40
CA VAL A 212 -12.60 24.04 3.29
C VAL A 212 -13.27 22.76 2.77
N PRO A 213 -14.36 22.28 3.38
CA PRO A 213 -15.13 21.15 2.84
C PRO A 213 -15.60 21.44 1.39
N GLY A 214 -15.63 20.41 0.55
CA GLY A 214 -16.01 20.50 -0.86
C GLY A 214 -14.92 21.05 -1.78
N SER A 215 -13.67 21.24 -1.29
CA SER A 215 -12.58 21.80 -2.10
C SER A 215 -11.71 20.76 -2.80
N ILE A 216 -11.96 19.45 -2.62
CA ILE A 216 -11.16 18.39 -3.24
C ILE A 216 -11.12 18.52 -4.78
N PRO A 217 -12.24 18.79 -5.51
CA PRO A 217 -12.19 18.99 -6.95
C PRO A 217 -11.26 20.14 -7.37
N GLN A 218 -11.31 21.27 -6.66
CA GLN A 218 -10.46 22.43 -6.93
C GLN A 218 -8.97 22.12 -6.64
N ILE A 219 -8.68 21.34 -5.60
CA ILE A 219 -7.32 20.88 -5.30
C ILE A 219 -6.80 19.99 -6.42
N ILE A 220 -7.61 19.05 -6.94
CA ILE A 220 -7.26 18.20 -8.08
C ILE A 220 -6.95 19.06 -9.31
N GLU A 221 -7.84 20.02 -9.65
CA GLU A 221 -7.67 20.92 -10.80
C GLU A 221 -6.44 21.81 -10.69
N SER A 222 -6.07 22.23 -9.48
CA SER A 222 -4.90 23.08 -9.24
C SER A 222 -3.58 22.40 -9.62
N LYS A 223 -3.51 21.08 -9.55
CA LYS A 223 -2.28 20.26 -9.72
C LYS A 223 -1.12 20.68 -8.79
N ASP A 224 -1.41 21.52 -7.80
CA ASP A 224 -0.43 22.04 -6.84
C ASP A 224 -0.47 21.26 -5.54
N ARG A 225 0.66 20.60 -5.21
CA ARG A 225 0.84 19.82 -3.98
C ARG A 225 0.59 20.65 -2.70
N ASN A 226 0.84 21.95 -2.76
CA ASN A 226 0.68 22.85 -1.61
C ASN A 226 -0.79 23.11 -1.24
N GLN A 227 -1.71 22.87 -2.16
CA GLN A 227 -3.15 22.97 -1.90
C GLN A 227 -3.71 21.73 -1.18
N ALA A 228 -3.06 20.59 -1.31
CA ALA A 228 -3.47 19.37 -0.62
C ALA A 228 -2.93 19.31 0.82
N GLY A 229 -3.57 18.51 1.66
CA GLY A 229 -3.21 18.35 3.06
C GLY A 229 -1.85 17.70 3.30
N ALA A 230 -1.46 17.62 4.58
CA ALA A 230 -0.24 16.98 5.00
C ALA A 230 -0.22 15.49 4.61
N THR A 231 0.98 14.92 4.41
CA THR A 231 1.11 13.48 4.20
C THR A 231 0.87 12.75 5.52
N ALA A 232 -0.18 11.92 5.61
CA ALA A 232 -0.47 11.11 6.79
C ALA A 232 0.68 10.14 7.09
N ALA A 233 0.83 9.76 8.36
CA ALA A 233 1.88 8.85 8.81
C ALA A 233 1.73 7.44 8.15
N PRO A 234 2.82 6.68 7.97
CA PRO A 234 2.75 5.42 7.22
C PRO A 234 2.08 4.28 7.99
N GLU A 235 2.11 4.30 9.32
CA GLU A 235 1.71 3.18 10.19
C GLU A 235 0.22 2.80 10.09
N GLY A 236 -0.61 3.66 9.52
CA GLY A 236 -2.02 3.33 9.26
C GLY A 236 -2.25 2.69 7.90
N LEU A 237 -1.27 2.72 6.98
CA LEU A 237 -1.48 2.34 5.59
C LEU A 237 -1.18 0.86 5.32
N TYR A 238 -2.13 0.22 4.63
CA TYR A 238 -2.06 -1.18 4.18
C TYR A 238 -2.35 -1.30 2.69
N LEU A 239 -1.46 -1.93 1.93
CA LEU A 239 -1.87 -2.50 0.64
C LEU A 239 -2.78 -3.69 0.93
N ASN A 240 -4.10 -3.51 0.75
CA ASN A 240 -5.10 -4.46 1.20
C ASN A 240 -5.38 -5.56 0.17
N ARG A 241 -5.47 -5.18 -1.11
CA ARG A 241 -5.74 -6.11 -2.20
C ARG A 241 -5.06 -5.66 -3.49
N VAL A 242 -4.68 -6.65 -4.30
CA VAL A 242 -4.16 -6.48 -5.66
C VAL A 242 -4.98 -7.37 -6.59
N ASN A 243 -5.59 -6.80 -7.61
CA ASN A 243 -6.44 -7.51 -8.54
C ASN A 243 -5.69 -7.74 -9.87
N TYR A 244 -5.85 -8.95 -10.40
CA TYR A 244 -5.42 -9.39 -11.72
C TYR A 244 -6.63 -9.99 -12.44
N ASP A 245 -6.67 -9.89 -13.76
CA ASP A 245 -7.71 -10.54 -14.58
C ASP A 245 -7.46 -12.04 -14.70
#